data_36d2fbde350a0f75fc80649c3efc47ca
#
_entry.id   36d2fbde350a0f75fc80649c3efc47ca
#
_cell.length_a   1.000
_cell.length_b   1.000
_cell.length_c   1.000
_cell.angle_alpha   90.00
_cell.angle_beta   90.00
_cell.angle_gamma   90.00
#
_symmetry.space_group_name_H-M   'P 1'
#
loop_
_entity.id
_entity.type
_entity.pdbx_description
1 polymer ?
#
loop_
_entity_poly.entity_id
_entity_poly.type
_entity_poly.pdbx_seq_one_letter_code
_entity_poly.pdbx_strand_id
1 'polypeptide(L)'
;VSNTMKAPLIRELVLKLPEGQPFDYRAGGFMQLTAPPYRLDFHDIEIDEAFTDSWRIAGWQEMRGSSDSPVTRAYSIANRPQDAAEGRAVFNIRLAAPPPGREQEIPPGIVSSYLFALKPGDEVQASGPFGEFHVQPTDREMVFIGGGVGMAPLRAMIHEQIGKGTTRKMRYFYGARSLADLFYVEEFDAIAAEHPNFSWTPALSDPAPGDRWTGATGFIHDNVRAAMQKHPAPEDCEYYLCGPPVMISAVLATLARLGVEPHSIFNDDFGV
;
A
#
# COMPACT_ATOMS: atom_id res chain seq x y z
N VAL A 1 -12.52 7.40 -12.13
CA VAL A 1 -13.06 8.51 -11.35
C VAL A 1 -11.95 9.49 -11.00
N SER A 2 -10.84 9.03 -10.48
CA SER A 2 -9.64 9.85 -10.26
C SER A 2 -8.36 9.00 -10.28
N ASN A 3 -7.24 9.66 -10.53
CA ASN A 3 -5.90 9.07 -10.50
C ASN A 3 -4.93 10.12 -9.97
N THR A 4 -4.85 10.26 -8.64
CA THR A 4 -4.14 11.36 -7.95
C THR A 4 -2.86 10.88 -7.29
N MET A 5 -1.81 11.67 -7.36
CA MET A 5 -0.55 11.34 -6.68
C MET A 5 -0.70 11.43 -5.17
N LYS A 6 -0.13 10.46 -4.47
CA LYS A 6 -0.03 10.43 -3.00
C LYS A 6 1.42 10.47 -2.53
N ALA A 7 2.34 10.05 -3.39
CA ALA A 7 3.78 10.10 -3.19
C ALA A 7 4.46 10.16 -4.56
N PRO A 8 5.77 10.42 -4.66
CA PRO A 8 6.45 10.59 -5.96
C PRO A 8 6.22 9.45 -6.96
N LEU A 9 6.10 8.22 -6.47
CA LEU A 9 5.87 7.04 -7.29
C LEU A 9 4.57 6.28 -6.94
N ILE A 10 3.64 6.91 -6.19
CA ILE A 10 2.40 6.26 -5.80
C ILE A 10 1.20 7.14 -6.17
N ARG A 11 0.25 6.54 -6.87
CA ARG A 11 -1.06 7.12 -7.14
C ARG A 11 -2.17 6.36 -6.43
N GLU A 12 -3.19 7.10 -6.03
CA GLU A 12 -4.50 6.56 -5.68
C GLU A 12 -5.35 6.56 -6.94
N LEU A 13 -5.63 5.36 -7.44
CA LEU A 13 -6.53 5.13 -8.56
C LEU A 13 -7.90 4.74 -8.04
N VAL A 14 -8.93 5.52 -8.39
CA VAL A 14 -10.32 5.23 -8.06
C VAL A 14 -11.07 4.83 -9.32
N LEU A 15 -11.54 3.59 -9.37
CA LEU A 15 -12.35 3.06 -10.44
C LEU A 15 -13.84 3.07 -10.06
N LYS A 16 -14.70 3.41 -11.03
CA LYS A 16 -16.14 3.16 -10.93
C LYS A 16 -16.40 1.75 -11.47
N LEU A 17 -17.07 0.95 -10.66
CA LEU A 17 -17.47 -0.40 -11.05
C LEU A 17 -18.71 -0.36 -11.95
N PRO A 18 -18.92 -1.35 -12.83
CA PRO A 18 -20.11 -1.44 -13.66
C PRO A 18 -21.38 -1.49 -12.82
N GLU A 19 -22.43 -0.79 -13.25
CA GLU A 19 -23.72 -0.76 -12.57
C GLU A 19 -24.39 -2.15 -12.62
N GLY A 20 -25.02 -2.52 -11.47
CA GLY A 20 -25.75 -3.79 -11.37
C GLY A 20 -24.89 -5.04 -11.22
N GLN A 21 -23.57 -4.91 -11.17
CA GLN A 21 -22.70 -6.03 -10.84
C GLN A 21 -22.45 -6.06 -9.31
N PRO A 22 -22.76 -7.20 -8.65
CA PRO A 22 -22.40 -7.35 -7.25
C PRO A 22 -20.87 -7.32 -7.10
N PHE A 23 -20.40 -6.52 -6.17
CA PHE A 23 -18.98 -6.46 -5.83
C PHE A 23 -18.84 -6.80 -4.34
N ASP A 24 -18.85 -8.09 -4.07
CA ASP A 24 -18.70 -8.63 -2.73
C ASP A 24 -17.24 -9.05 -2.54
N TYR A 25 -16.51 -8.32 -1.70
CA TYR A 25 -15.14 -8.66 -1.33
C TYR A 25 -14.90 -8.50 0.17
N ARG A 26 -13.90 -9.18 0.70
CA ARG A 26 -13.43 -9.03 2.07
C ARG A 26 -12.21 -8.11 2.07
N ALA A 27 -12.08 -7.24 3.08
CA ALA A 27 -10.92 -6.38 3.23
C ALA A 27 -9.62 -7.18 3.22
N GLY A 28 -8.65 -6.73 2.43
CA GLY A 28 -7.41 -7.44 2.11
C GLY A 28 -7.44 -8.17 0.76
N GLY A 29 -8.61 -8.29 0.12
CA GLY A 29 -8.72 -8.83 -1.24
C GLY A 29 -8.11 -7.91 -2.30
N PHE A 30 -7.93 -8.46 -3.50
CA PHE A 30 -7.34 -7.77 -4.65
C PHE A 30 -8.16 -7.95 -5.94
N MET A 31 -7.90 -7.11 -6.91
CA MET A 31 -8.34 -7.29 -8.30
C MET A 31 -7.15 -7.47 -9.22
N GLN A 32 -7.38 -8.14 -10.33
CA GLN A 32 -6.44 -8.16 -11.45
C GLN A 32 -6.79 -7.04 -12.42
N LEU A 33 -5.84 -6.16 -12.71
CA LEU A 33 -5.97 -5.07 -13.67
C LEU A 33 -5.10 -5.38 -14.89
N THR A 34 -5.62 -5.13 -16.08
CA THR A 34 -4.97 -5.45 -17.36
C THR A 34 -4.61 -4.19 -18.13
N ALA A 35 -3.34 -4.01 -18.44
CA ALA A 35 -2.90 -3.06 -19.44
C ALA A 35 -3.07 -3.67 -20.83
N PRO A 36 -3.74 -3.01 -21.79
CA PRO A 36 -3.78 -3.43 -23.19
C PRO A 36 -2.41 -3.20 -23.85
N PRO A 37 -2.22 -3.57 -25.12
CA PRO A 37 -1.09 -3.06 -25.89
C PRO A 37 -1.08 -1.54 -25.91
N TYR A 38 0.07 -0.91 -25.60
CA TYR A 38 0.17 0.55 -25.51
C TYR A 38 1.60 1.05 -25.78
N ARG A 39 1.71 2.34 -26.03
CA ARG A 39 2.95 3.13 -26.06
C ARG A 39 2.73 4.38 -25.23
N LEU A 40 3.65 4.70 -24.35
CA LEU A 40 3.57 5.80 -23.42
C LEU A 40 4.92 6.53 -23.36
N ASP A 41 4.91 7.82 -23.59
CA ASP A 41 6.00 8.72 -23.21
C ASP A 41 5.68 9.31 -21.83
N PHE A 42 6.61 9.24 -20.89
CA PHE A 42 6.36 9.71 -19.52
C PHE A 42 6.25 11.23 -19.42
N HIS A 43 6.67 11.97 -20.45
CA HIS A 43 6.36 13.40 -20.55
C HIS A 43 4.85 13.69 -20.64
N ASP A 44 4.05 12.72 -21.11
CA ASP A 44 2.59 12.86 -21.23
C ASP A 44 1.85 12.61 -19.90
N ILE A 45 2.58 12.17 -18.86
CA ILE A 45 2.02 11.94 -17.53
C ILE A 45 1.93 13.27 -16.77
N GLU A 46 0.73 13.61 -16.32
CA GLU A 46 0.54 14.77 -15.45
C GLU A 46 1.12 14.47 -14.06
N ILE A 47 2.07 15.30 -13.62
CA ILE A 47 2.71 15.19 -12.32
C ILE A 47 2.26 16.34 -11.45
N ASP A 48 1.77 16.03 -10.24
CA ASP A 48 1.37 17.05 -9.28
C ASP A 48 2.57 17.96 -8.92
N GLU A 49 2.33 19.24 -8.77
CA GLU A 49 3.36 20.25 -8.50
C GLU A 49 4.30 19.88 -7.36
N ALA A 50 3.73 19.28 -6.29
CA ALA A 50 4.47 18.82 -5.12
C ALA A 50 5.57 17.77 -5.43
N PHE A 51 5.46 17.06 -6.55
CA PHE A 51 6.38 15.96 -6.91
C PHE A 51 7.21 16.24 -8.19
N THR A 52 6.99 17.38 -8.84
CA THR A 52 7.66 17.72 -10.11
C THR A 52 9.18 17.71 -9.98
N ASP A 53 9.72 18.30 -8.92
CA ASP A 53 11.17 18.31 -8.70
C ASP A 53 11.74 16.91 -8.47
N SER A 54 11.06 16.06 -7.72
CA SER A 54 11.48 14.67 -7.52
C SER A 54 11.54 13.91 -8.84
N TRP A 55 10.55 14.10 -9.72
CA TRP A 55 10.49 13.47 -11.03
C TRP A 55 11.60 13.97 -11.96
N ARG A 56 11.84 15.29 -12.00
CA ARG A 56 12.90 15.91 -12.78
C ARG A 56 14.29 15.47 -12.34
N ILE A 57 14.56 15.47 -11.04
CA ILE A 57 15.86 15.09 -10.47
C ILE A 57 16.15 13.60 -10.72
N ALA A 58 15.14 12.74 -10.63
CA ALA A 58 15.28 11.31 -10.87
C ALA A 58 15.28 10.93 -12.37
N GLY A 59 14.99 11.87 -13.27
CA GLY A 59 14.93 11.59 -14.71
C GLY A 59 13.74 10.72 -15.14
N TRP A 60 12.72 10.55 -14.31
CA TRP A 60 11.59 9.65 -14.61
C TRP A 60 10.74 10.13 -15.78
N GLN A 61 10.75 11.42 -16.08
CA GLN A 61 10.06 11.98 -17.24
C GLN A 61 10.62 11.48 -18.59
N GLU A 62 11.89 11.08 -18.62
CA GLU A 62 12.57 10.58 -19.83
C GLU A 62 12.24 9.11 -20.14
N MET A 63 11.53 8.42 -19.26
CA MET A 63 11.20 7.02 -19.45
C MET A 63 10.14 6.83 -20.54
N ARG A 64 10.09 5.61 -21.07
CA ARG A 64 9.07 5.14 -21.99
C ARG A 64 8.54 3.79 -21.54
N GLY A 65 7.22 3.67 -21.50
CA GLY A 65 6.52 2.43 -21.22
C GLY A 65 5.88 1.86 -22.48
N SER A 66 5.88 0.55 -22.62
CA SER A 66 5.17 -0.08 -23.73
C SER A 66 4.82 -1.54 -23.46
N SER A 67 3.80 -2.02 -24.14
CA SER A 67 3.50 -3.43 -24.27
C SER A 67 2.95 -3.73 -25.66
N ASP A 68 3.31 -4.88 -26.25
CA ASP A 68 2.81 -5.36 -27.53
C ASP A 68 1.62 -6.32 -27.35
N SER A 69 1.37 -6.76 -26.11
CA SER A 69 0.28 -7.67 -25.74
C SER A 69 -0.35 -7.25 -24.43
N PRO A 70 -1.58 -7.69 -24.14
CA PRO A 70 -2.19 -7.44 -22.82
C PRO A 70 -1.36 -8.08 -21.70
N VAL A 71 -1.18 -7.34 -20.60
CA VAL A 71 -0.48 -7.82 -19.41
C VAL A 71 -1.33 -7.53 -18.17
N THR A 72 -1.52 -8.53 -17.33
CA THR A 72 -2.35 -8.46 -16.13
C THR A 72 -1.48 -8.56 -14.86
N ARG A 73 -1.83 -7.76 -13.84
CA ARG A 73 -1.22 -7.81 -12.50
C ARG A 73 -2.29 -7.64 -11.42
N ALA A 74 -2.00 -8.21 -10.25
CA ALA A 74 -2.82 -8.07 -9.06
C ALA A 74 -2.57 -6.73 -8.37
N TYR A 75 -3.65 -6.11 -7.86
CA TYR A 75 -3.62 -4.89 -7.06
C TYR A 75 -4.60 -5.00 -5.91
N SER A 76 -4.12 -4.87 -4.70
CA SER A 76 -4.95 -4.93 -3.49
C SER A 76 -5.90 -3.75 -3.43
N ILE A 77 -7.14 -4.01 -2.98
CA ILE A 77 -8.17 -3.01 -2.82
C ILE A 77 -7.89 -2.22 -1.52
N ALA A 78 -7.92 -0.89 -1.61
CA ALA A 78 -7.54 0.01 -0.52
C ALA A 78 -8.73 0.59 0.26
N ASN A 79 -9.95 0.52 -0.26
CA ASN A 79 -11.16 0.96 0.42
C ASN A 79 -11.86 -0.21 1.12
N ARG A 80 -12.69 0.10 2.12
CA ARG A 80 -13.45 -0.93 2.84
C ARG A 80 -14.58 -1.52 1.96
N PRO A 81 -15.07 -2.74 2.26
CA PRO A 81 -16.13 -3.40 1.49
C PRO A 81 -17.41 -2.56 1.35
N GLN A 82 -17.76 -1.78 2.37
CA GLN A 82 -18.95 -0.92 2.34
C GLN A 82 -18.86 0.16 1.26
N ASP A 83 -17.67 0.75 1.06
CA ASP A 83 -17.46 1.77 0.01
C ASP A 83 -17.46 1.14 -1.39
N ALA A 84 -17.05 -0.13 -1.49
CA ALA A 84 -17.13 -0.88 -2.73
C ALA A 84 -18.58 -1.20 -3.12
N ALA A 85 -19.46 -1.42 -2.14
CA ALA A 85 -20.89 -1.57 -2.38
C ALA A 85 -21.53 -0.31 -3.01
N GLU A 86 -20.90 0.87 -2.83
CA GLU A 86 -21.27 2.12 -3.52
C GLU A 86 -20.75 2.19 -4.97
N GLY A 87 -20.19 1.12 -5.49
CA GLY A 87 -19.69 1.03 -6.87
C GLY A 87 -18.32 1.64 -7.10
N ARG A 88 -17.44 1.67 -6.08
CA ARG A 88 -16.08 2.18 -6.20
C ARG A 88 -15.05 1.18 -5.70
N ALA A 89 -13.94 1.05 -6.45
CA ALA A 89 -12.74 0.35 -6.01
C ALA A 89 -11.55 1.30 -6.02
N VAL A 90 -10.82 1.37 -4.91
CA VAL A 90 -9.65 2.24 -4.73
C VAL A 90 -8.40 1.38 -4.69
N PHE A 91 -7.35 1.81 -5.38
CA PHE A 91 -6.06 1.13 -5.44
C PHE A 91 -4.93 2.11 -5.16
N ASN A 92 -3.88 1.65 -4.49
CA ASN A 92 -2.62 2.36 -4.43
C ASN A 92 -1.67 1.75 -5.48
N ILE A 93 -1.42 2.48 -6.54
CA ILE A 93 -0.57 2.05 -7.65
C ILE A 93 0.83 2.61 -7.48
N ARG A 94 1.81 1.73 -7.28
CA ARG A 94 3.22 2.13 -7.30
C ARG A 94 3.80 1.96 -8.70
N LEU A 95 4.34 3.02 -9.25
CA LEU A 95 5.13 2.94 -10.47
C LEU A 95 6.40 2.11 -10.20
N ALA A 96 6.55 1.00 -10.90
CA ALA A 96 7.77 0.21 -10.85
C ALA A 96 8.83 0.87 -11.75
N ALA A 97 9.44 1.93 -11.23
CA ALA A 97 10.55 2.60 -11.91
C ALA A 97 11.83 1.74 -11.81
N PRO A 98 12.67 1.75 -12.85
CA PRO A 98 14.00 1.12 -12.78
C PRO A 98 14.86 1.78 -11.70
N PRO A 99 15.85 1.06 -11.15
CA PRO A 99 16.83 1.67 -10.26
C PRO A 99 17.56 2.83 -10.98
N PRO A 100 17.88 3.91 -10.26
CA PRO A 100 18.61 5.05 -10.84
C PRO A 100 19.89 4.62 -11.56
N GLY A 101 20.09 5.13 -12.77
CA GLY A 101 21.24 4.81 -13.63
C GLY A 101 21.10 3.51 -14.43
N ARG A 102 19.96 2.81 -14.34
CA ARG A 102 19.68 1.57 -15.09
C ARG A 102 18.46 1.67 -15.99
N GLU A 103 18.01 2.87 -16.28
CA GLU A 103 16.78 3.15 -17.04
C GLU A 103 16.86 2.65 -18.49
N GLN A 104 18.09 2.53 -19.05
CA GLN A 104 18.31 1.97 -20.39
C GLN A 104 18.33 0.44 -20.42
N GLU A 105 18.58 -0.20 -19.28
CA GLU A 105 18.71 -1.66 -19.18
C GLU A 105 17.41 -2.32 -18.70
N ILE A 106 16.69 -1.63 -17.81
CA ILE A 106 15.50 -2.14 -17.16
C ILE A 106 14.31 -1.22 -17.51
N PRO A 107 13.34 -1.70 -18.29
CA PRO A 107 12.16 -0.91 -18.59
C PRO A 107 11.29 -0.71 -17.32
N PRO A 108 10.49 0.37 -17.27
CA PRO A 108 9.50 0.52 -16.22
C PRO A 108 8.44 -0.58 -16.28
N GLY A 109 7.82 -0.87 -15.14
CA GLY A 109 6.80 -1.91 -15.05
C GLY A 109 5.62 -1.66 -15.96
N ILE A 110 5.24 -2.65 -16.78
CA ILE A 110 4.24 -2.52 -17.84
C ILE A 110 2.89 -2.05 -17.30
N VAL A 111 2.30 -2.80 -16.38
CA VAL A 111 0.94 -2.49 -15.91
C VAL A 111 0.93 -1.24 -15.03
N SER A 112 1.93 -1.09 -14.16
CA SER A 112 2.02 0.11 -13.31
C SER A 112 2.20 1.40 -14.11
N SER A 113 2.96 1.39 -15.20
CA SER A 113 3.12 2.55 -16.09
C SER A 113 1.79 2.92 -16.77
N TYR A 114 1.09 1.93 -17.31
CA TYR A 114 -0.23 2.12 -17.91
C TYR A 114 -1.23 2.73 -16.91
N LEU A 115 -1.35 2.11 -15.74
CA LEU A 115 -2.29 2.58 -14.71
C LEU A 115 -1.90 3.97 -14.19
N PHE A 116 -0.61 4.27 -14.09
CA PHE A 116 -0.11 5.56 -13.64
C PHE A 116 -0.46 6.70 -14.60
N ALA A 117 -0.60 6.40 -15.89
CA ALA A 117 -0.92 7.36 -16.93
C ALA A 117 -2.44 7.56 -17.19
N LEU A 118 -3.30 6.73 -16.58
CA LEU A 118 -4.76 6.82 -16.77
C LEU A 118 -5.30 8.19 -16.35
N LYS A 119 -6.26 8.68 -17.12
CA LYS A 119 -6.98 9.94 -16.89
C LYS A 119 -8.43 9.67 -16.50
N PRO A 120 -9.12 10.60 -15.82
CA PRO A 120 -10.56 10.48 -15.60
C PRO A 120 -11.33 10.28 -16.91
N GLY A 121 -12.15 9.23 -16.95
CA GLY A 121 -12.88 8.81 -18.15
C GLY A 121 -12.28 7.62 -18.89
N ASP A 122 -11.02 7.28 -18.65
CA ASP A 122 -10.42 6.08 -19.21
C ASP A 122 -11.03 4.81 -18.59
N GLU A 123 -11.02 3.73 -19.38
CA GLU A 123 -11.49 2.42 -18.96
C GLU A 123 -10.31 1.47 -18.73
N VAL A 124 -10.44 0.59 -17.74
CA VAL A 124 -9.48 -0.47 -17.48
C VAL A 124 -10.18 -1.81 -17.36
N GLN A 125 -9.64 -2.82 -18.00
CA GLN A 125 -10.12 -4.18 -17.83
C GLN A 125 -9.71 -4.72 -16.48
N ALA A 126 -10.69 -5.20 -15.70
CA ALA A 126 -10.49 -5.72 -14.35
C ALA A 126 -11.22 -7.05 -14.18
N SER A 127 -10.69 -7.91 -13.32
CA SER A 127 -11.33 -9.14 -12.86
C SER A 127 -11.09 -9.35 -11.37
N GLY A 128 -12.00 -10.04 -10.70
CA GLY A 128 -11.99 -10.25 -9.25
C GLY A 128 -13.35 -9.96 -8.63
N PRO A 129 -13.43 -9.80 -7.31
CA PRO A 129 -12.30 -9.81 -6.35
C PRO A 129 -11.74 -11.21 -6.07
N PHE A 130 -10.48 -11.27 -5.62
CA PHE A 130 -9.75 -12.48 -5.24
C PHE A 130 -9.00 -12.26 -3.91
N GLY A 131 -8.43 -13.34 -3.38
CA GLY A 131 -7.47 -13.29 -2.25
C GLY A 131 -8.02 -13.85 -0.95
N GLU A 132 -7.09 -14.34 -0.12
CA GLU A 132 -7.36 -14.96 1.18
C GLU A 132 -6.67 -14.22 2.35
N PHE A 133 -6.07 -13.06 2.07
CA PHE A 133 -5.42 -12.23 3.08
C PHE A 133 -6.46 -11.39 3.83
N HIS A 134 -6.97 -11.91 4.96
CA HIS A 134 -8.05 -11.29 5.73
C HIS A 134 -7.77 -11.31 7.22
N VAL A 135 -8.39 -10.37 7.96
CA VAL A 135 -8.36 -10.39 9.43
C VAL A 135 -9.05 -11.66 9.93
N GLN A 136 -8.38 -12.37 10.84
CA GLN A 136 -8.88 -13.61 11.43
C GLN A 136 -9.99 -13.34 12.45
N PRO A 137 -11.00 -14.24 12.56
CA PRO A 137 -12.14 -14.07 13.47
C PRO A 137 -11.79 -14.50 14.90
N THR A 138 -10.84 -13.81 15.52
CA THR A 138 -10.40 -14.07 16.91
C THR A 138 -10.56 -12.80 17.75
N ASP A 139 -10.25 -12.88 19.05
CA ASP A 139 -10.23 -11.74 19.96
C ASP A 139 -8.81 -11.20 20.21
N ARG A 140 -7.80 -11.74 19.51
CA ARG A 140 -6.38 -11.38 19.68
C ARG A 140 -6.11 -9.95 19.22
N GLU A 141 -5.11 -9.31 19.81
CA GLU A 141 -4.62 -8.01 19.35
C GLU A 141 -4.10 -8.11 17.92
N MET A 142 -4.43 -7.15 17.07
CA MET A 142 -4.01 -7.07 15.68
C MET A 142 -2.83 -6.11 15.52
N VAL A 143 -1.74 -6.58 14.91
CA VAL A 143 -0.56 -5.77 14.61
C VAL A 143 -0.38 -5.73 13.09
N PHE A 144 -0.71 -4.61 12.50
CA PHE A 144 -0.53 -4.35 11.07
C PHE A 144 0.85 -3.76 10.84
N ILE A 145 1.58 -4.25 9.83
CA ILE A 145 2.93 -3.77 9.50
C ILE A 145 3.01 -3.58 7.99
N GLY A 146 3.11 -2.34 7.56
CA GLY A 146 3.06 -1.95 6.15
C GLY A 146 4.25 -1.14 5.68
N GLY A 147 4.42 -1.08 4.35
CA GLY A 147 5.36 -0.19 3.69
C GLY A 147 5.01 0.02 2.22
N GLY A 148 5.18 1.24 1.72
CA GLY A 148 4.80 1.58 0.36
C GLY A 148 3.32 1.25 0.06
N VAL A 149 3.05 0.60 -1.06
CA VAL A 149 1.67 0.21 -1.45
C VAL A 149 1.09 -0.95 -0.65
N GLY A 150 1.84 -1.57 0.27
CA GLY A 150 1.29 -2.44 1.31
C GLY A 150 0.30 -1.72 2.23
N MET A 151 0.23 -0.40 2.14
CA MET A 151 -0.84 0.44 2.68
C MET A 151 -2.23 -0.05 2.27
N ALA A 152 -2.43 -0.43 1.01
CA ALA A 152 -3.74 -0.70 0.43
C ALA A 152 -4.56 -1.76 1.20
N PRO A 153 -4.12 -3.03 1.32
CA PRO A 153 -4.90 -4.04 2.01
C PRO A 153 -5.03 -3.77 3.51
N LEU A 154 -3.96 -3.23 4.14
CA LEU A 154 -3.97 -2.96 5.57
C LEU A 154 -4.91 -1.80 5.93
N ARG A 155 -4.97 -0.75 5.09
CA ARG A 155 -5.94 0.33 5.22
C ARG A 155 -7.37 -0.20 5.14
N ALA A 156 -7.68 -1.02 4.14
CA ALA A 156 -9.00 -1.63 3.99
C ALA A 156 -9.38 -2.47 5.22
N MET A 157 -8.47 -3.27 5.76
CA MET A 157 -8.68 -4.09 6.96
C MET A 157 -8.96 -3.22 8.20
N ILE A 158 -8.14 -2.20 8.44
CA ILE A 158 -8.29 -1.30 9.60
C ILE A 158 -9.65 -0.61 9.54
N HIS A 159 -10.02 -0.03 8.39
CA HIS A 159 -11.32 0.60 8.21
C HIS A 159 -12.49 -0.37 8.37
N GLU A 160 -12.35 -1.61 7.88
CA GLU A 160 -13.38 -2.64 8.08
C GLU A 160 -13.57 -2.96 9.56
N GLN A 161 -12.47 -3.12 10.32
CA GLN A 161 -12.55 -3.42 11.74
C GLN A 161 -13.16 -2.27 12.55
N ILE A 162 -12.80 -1.04 12.22
CA ILE A 162 -13.41 0.17 12.81
C ILE A 162 -14.91 0.21 12.47
N GLY A 163 -15.28 0.01 11.23
CA GLY A 163 -16.68 -0.01 10.78
C GLY A 163 -17.51 -1.12 11.42
N LYS A 164 -16.90 -2.22 11.84
CA LYS A 164 -17.52 -3.30 12.61
C LYS A 164 -17.62 -2.98 14.11
N GLY A 165 -17.07 -1.86 14.57
CA GLY A 165 -17.05 -1.50 15.99
C GLY A 165 -16.19 -2.43 16.85
N THR A 166 -15.10 -2.95 16.32
CA THR A 166 -14.22 -3.87 17.07
C THR A 166 -13.67 -3.23 18.33
N THR A 167 -13.62 -3.98 19.42
CA THR A 167 -12.96 -3.60 20.67
C THR A 167 -11.53 -4.15 20.76
N ARG A 168 -11.10 -4.96 19.79
CA ARG A 168 -9.75 -5.51 19.75
C ARG A 168 -8.75 -4.36 19.61
N LYS A 169 -7.61 -4.50 20.29
CA LYS A 169 -6.51 -3.55 20.09
C LYS A 169 -5.92 -3.71 18.69
N MET A 170 -5.60 -2.59 18.07
CA MET A 170 -4.99 -2.50 16.75
C MET A 170 -3.77 -1.61 16.83
N ARG A 171 -2.63 -2.12 16.35
CA ARG A 171 -1.40 -1.32 16.16
C ARG A 171 -1.05 -1.31 14.70
N TYR A 172 -0.82 -0.15 14.15
CA TYR A 172 -0.35 -0.03 12.78
C TYR A 172 1.04 0.61 12.72
N PHE A 173 2.02 -0.16 12.28
CA PHE A 173 3.38 0.29 12.00
C PHE A 173 3.54 0.45 10.49
N TYR A 174 3.91 1.64 10.04
CA TYR A 174 4.07 1.91 8.62
C TYR A 174 5.42 2.55 8.32
N GLY A 175 6.21 1.88 7.45
CA GLY A 175 7.51 2.36 7.00
C GLY A 175 7.42 3.11 5.68
N ALA A 176 7.93 4.33 5.67
CA ALA A 176 8.20 5.10 4.47
C ALA A 176 9.69 5.44 4.39
N ARG A 177 10.18 5.84 3.22
CA ARG A 177 11.57 6.25 3.08
C ARG A 177 11.77 7.66 3.62
N SER A 178 11.05 8.62 3.06
CA SER A 178 11.09 10.04 3.41
C SER A 178 9.68 10.57 3.71
N LEU A 179 9.58 11.82 4.12
CA LEU A 179 8.29 12.47 4.36
C LEU A 179 7.44 12.54 3.08
N ALA A 180 8.06 12.70 1.91
CA ALA A 180 7.36 12.71 0.62
C ALA A 180 6.76 11.36 0.23
N ASP A 181 7.24 10.24 0.82
CA ASP A 181 6.73 8.90 0.58
C ASP A 181 5.63 8.50 1.57
N LEU A 182 5.34 9.34 2.56
CA LEU A 182 4.34 9.09 3.60
C LEU A 182 2.98 9.67 3.18
N PHE A 183 1.94 8.86 3.17
CA PHE A 183 0.59 9.27 2.75
C PHE A 183 -0.50 8.70 3.66
N TYR A 184 -1.70 9.27 3.61
CA TYR A 184 -2.83 9.03 4.51
C TYR A 184 -2.55 9.34 6.00
N VAL A 185 -1.58 10.20 6.28
CA VAL A 185 -1.19 10.56 7.66
C VAL A 185 -2.38 11.14 8.43
N GLU A 186 -3.02 12.15 7.86
CA GLU A 186 -4.17 12.83 8.47
C GLU A 186 -5.33 11.87 8.75
N GLU A 187 -5.54 10.89 7.86
CA GLU A 187 -6.57 9.87 8.02
C GLU A 187 -6.28 8.98 9.24
N PHE A 188 -5.06 8.44 9.34
CA PHE A 188 -4.70 7.56 10.46
C PHE A 188 -4.51 8.31 11.78
N ASP A 189 -4.09 9.57 11.76
CA ASP A 189 -4.05 10.43 12.93
C ASP A 189 -5.45 10.69 13.47
N ALA A 190 -6.43 10.96 12.58
CA ALA A 190 -7.83 11.11 12.95
C ALA A 190 -8.39 9.81 13.56
N ILE A 191 -8.14 8.66 12.93
CA ILE A 191 -8.56 7.36 13.46
C ILE A 191 -7.96 7.12 14.86
N ALA A 192 -6.67 7.41 15.05
CA ALA A 192 -6.02 7.22 16.34
C ALA A 192 -6.56 8.16 17.43
N ALA A 193 -7.01 9.34 17.04
CA ALA A 193 -7.65 10.29 17.97
C ALA A 193 -9.07 9.87 18.38
N GLU A 194 -9.82 9.26 17.45
CA GLU A 194 -11.22 8.86 17.66
C GLU A 194 -11.37 7.47 18.28
N HIS A 195 -10.42 6.57 18.06
CA HIS A 195 -10.50 5.16 18.47
C HIS A 195 -9.37 4.78 19.44
N PRO A 196 -9.62 4.79 20.76
CA PRO A 196 -8.58 4.54 21.77
C PRO A 196 -7.98 3.12 21.73
N ASN A 197 -8.61 2.19 21.02
CA ASN A 197 -8.09 0.84 20.77
C ASN A 197 -7.20 0.77 19.52
N PHE A 198 -7.01 1.86 18.79
CA PHE A 198 -6.13 1.96 17.63
C PHE A 198 -4.91 2.82 17.92
N SER A 199 -3.75 2.41 17.44
CA SER A 199 -2.53 3.22 17.46
C SER A 199 -1.82 3.15 16.11
N TRP A 200 -1.25 4.27 15.71
CA TRP A 200 -0.55 4.44 14.44
C TRP A 200 0.88 4.93 14.68
N THR A 201 1.85 4.27 14.05
CA THR A 201 3.28 4.57 14.20
C THR A 201 3.93 4.61 12.81
N PRO A 202 3.91 5.76 12.13
CA PRO A 202 4.70 5.96 10.93
C PRO A 202 6.17 6.15 11.27
N ALA A 203 7.07 5.57 10.46
CA ALA A 203 8.51 5.72 10.63
C ALA A 203 9.20 6.01 9.30
N LEU A 204 10.18 6.93 9.31
CA LEU A 204 10.98 7.28 8.15
C LEU A 204 12.36 6.62 8.24
N SER A 205 12.72 5.81 7.22
CA SER A 205 14.02 5.13 7.19
C SER A 205 15.16 6.04 6.70
N ASP A 206 14.85 7.06 5.92
CA ASP A 206 15.81 8.00 5.32
C ASP A 206 15.15 9.39 5.16
N PRO A 207 14.86 10.09 6.30
CA PRO A 207 14.28 11.43 6.24
C PRO A 207 15.22 12.37 5.51
N ALA A 208 14.67 13.16 4.57
CA ALA A 208 15.46 14.10 3.80
C ALA A 208 15.98 15.25 4.68
N PRO A 209 17.16 15.82 4.37
CA PRO A 209 17.62 17.04 5.01
C PRO A 209 16.57 18.16 4.85
N GLY A 210 16.01 18.63 5.96
CA GLY A 210 14.97 19.67 5.97
C GLY A 210 13.55 19.14 6.21
N ASP A 211 13.34 17.84 6.22
CA ASP A 211 12.07 17.24 6.69
C ASP A 211 11.84 17.66 8.15
N ARG A 212 10.69 18.29 8.41
CA ARG A 212 10.26 18.62 9.77
C ARG A 212 9.58 17.42 10.43
N TRP A 213 10.31 16.29 10.47
CA TRP A 213 9.80 15.05 11.03
C TRP A 213 10.19 14.91 12.51
N THR A 214 9.17 14.67 13.34
CA THR A 214 9.34 14.46 14.79
C THR A 214 8.89 13.06 15.24
N GLY A 215 8.41 12.25 14.28
CA GLY A 215 7.97 10.87 14.53
C GLY A 215 9.12 9.87 14.58
N ALA A 216 8.77 8.60 14.52
CA ALA A 216 9.75 7.51 14.56
C ALA A 216 10.67 7.52 13.31
N THR A 217 11.92 7.09 13.49
CA THR A 217 12.92 6.96 12.43
C THR A 217 13.51 5.55 12.40
N GLY A 218 14.23 5.23 11.33
CA GLY A 218 14.81 3.92 11.09
C GLY A 218 13.86 2.95 10.37
N PHE A 219 14.33 1.74 10.16
CA PHE A 219 13.52 0.72 9.49
C PHE A 219 12.35 0.28 10.36
N ILE A 220 11.22 -0.04 9.70
CA ILE A 220 9.99 -0.36 10.43
C ILE A 220 10.11 -1.60 11.32
N HIS A 221 10.90 -2.60 10.92
CA HIS A 221 11.12 -3.81 11.72
C HIS A 221 11.83 -3.50 13.06
N ASP A 222 12.68 -2.47 13.13
CA ASP A 222 13.31 -2.02 14.37
C ASP A 222 12.30 -1.33 15.29
N ASN A 223 11.40 -0.54 14.71
CA ASN A 223 10.31 0.11 15.47
C ASN A 223 9.33 -0.95 16.02
N VAL A 224 8.97 -1.96 15.22
CA VAL A 224 8.18 -3.12 15.66
C VAL A 224 8.89 -3.83 16.80
N ARG A 225 10.19 -4.15 16.65
CA ARG A 225 10.97 -4.80 17.71
C ARG A 225 10.95 -4.01 19.01
N ALA A 226 11.22 -2.71 18.94
CA ALA A 226 11.28 -1.84 20.13
C ALA A 226 9.93 -1.75 20.85
N ALA A 227 8.82 -1.77 20.12
CA ALA A 227 7.49 -1.75 20.67
C ALA A 227 7.07 -3.12 21.24
N MET A 228 7.29 -4.19 20.48
CA MET A 228 6.84 -5.53 20.86
C MET A 228 7.69 -6.22 21.92
N GLN A 229 8.96 -5.82 22.09
CA GLN A 229 9.77 -6.22 23.25
C GLN A 229 9.21 -5.71 24.60
N LYS A 230 8.41 -4.66 24.57
CA LYS A 230 7.74 -4.12 25.76
C LYS A 230 6.31 -4.64 25.92
N HIS A 231 5.84 -5.39 24.96
CA HIS A 231 4.50 -5.99 24.99
C HIS A 231 4.51 -7.21 25.94
N PRO A 232 3.49 -7.38 26.80
CA PRO A 232 3.48 -8.47 27.78
C PRO A 232 3.42 -9.87 27.16
N ALA A 233 2.83 -10.01 25.97
CA ALA A 233 2.66 -11.27 25.26
C ALA A 233 2.64 -11.02 23.74
N PRO A 234 3.80 -10.72 23.11
CA PRO A 234 3.85 -10.47 21.67
C PRO A 234 3.48 -11.72 20.85
N GLU A 235 3.71 -12.92 21.37
CA GLU A 235 3.35 -14.21 20.77
C GLU A 235 1.85 -14.43 20.66
N ASP A 236 1.05 -13.75 21.49
CA ASP A 236 -0.41 -13.85 21.48
C ASP A 236 -1.09 -12.87 20.51
N CYS A 237 -0.34 -12.03 19.83
CA CYS A 237 -0.87 -11.12 18.81
C CYS A 237 -1.01 -11.81 17.44
N GLU A 238 -1.81 -11.24 16.58
CA GLU A 238 -1.88 -11.55 15.14
C GLU A 238 -1.19 -10.47 14.33
N TYR A 239 -0.36 -10.88 13.39
CA TYR A 239 0.47 -9.98 12.60
C TYR A 239 0.06 -10.02 11.13
N TYR A 240 -0.27 -8.86 10.57
CA TYR A 240 -0.70 -8.70 9.18
C TYR A 240 0.33 -7.84 8.44
N LEU A 241 1.04 -8.46 7.50
CA LEU A 241 2.20 -7.87 6.84
C LEU A 241 1.91 -7.60 5.36
N CYS A 242 2.21 -6.41 4.88
CA CYS A 242 2.17 -6.12 3.45
C CYS A 242 3.17 -5.03 3.07
N GLY A 243 4.00 -5.28 2.06
CA GLY A 243 5.01 -4.32 1.60
C GLY A 243 6.15 -4.96 0.83
N PRO A 244 7.27 -4.25 0.67
CA PRO A 244 8.43 -4.76 -0.06
C PRO A 244 8.99 -6.06 0.53
N PRO A 245 9.42 -7.04 -0.30
CA PRO A 245 9.93 -8.34 0.16
C PRO A 245 11.05 -8.25 1.20
N VAL A 246 11.97 -7.28 1.02
CA VAL A 246 13.05 -7.04 2.00
C VAL A 246 12.51 -6.62 3.37
N MET A 247 11.46 -5.78 3.40
CA MET A 247 10.79 -5.38 4.64
C MET A 247 10.10 -6.59 5.29
N ILE A 248 9.34 -7.35 4.51
CA ILE A 248 8.64 -8.55 5.01
C ILE A 248 9.65 -9.52 5.63
N SER A 249 10.75 -9.83 4.94
CA SER A 249 11.78 -10.73 5.45
C SER A 249 12.39 -10.24 6.77
N ALA A 250 12.67 -8.94 6.89
CA ALA A 250 13.22 -8.36 8.11
C ALA A 250 12.21 -8.38 9.29
N VAL A 251 10.92 -8.15 9.00
CA VAL A 251 9.85 -8.25 9.99
C VAL A 251 9.67 -9.69 10.45
N LEU A 252 9.61 -10.67 9.53
CA LEU A 252 9.51 -12.09 9.87
C LEU A 252 10.65 -12.54 10.78
N ALA A 253 11.90 -12.17 10.46
CA ALA A 253 13.05 -12.47 11.31
C ALA A 253 12.95 -11.81 12.70
N THR A 254 12.35 -10.62 12.77
CA THR A 254 12.11 -9.91 14.04
C THR A 254 11.06 -10.63 14.88
N LEU A 255 9.92 -11.02 14.28
CA LEU A 255 8.83 -11.70 14.96
C LEU A 255 9.25 -13.10 15.46
N ALA A 256 10.04 -13.83 14.67
CA ALA A 256 10.60 -15.13 15.10
C ALA A 256 11.47 -15.00 16.37
N ARG A 257 12.27 -13.91 16.47
CA ARG A 257 13.08 -13.64 17.69
C ARG A 257 12.23 -13.21 18.89
N LEU A 258 11.01 -12.77 18.68
CA LEU A 258 10.03 -12.43 19.72
C LEU A 258 9.17 -13.64 20.12
N GLY A 259 9.42 -14.83 19.56
CA GLY A 259 8.69 -16.05 19.86
C GLY A 259 7.33 -16.16 19.15
N VAL A 260 7.07 -15.33 18.15
CA VAL A 260 5.82 -15.38 17.39
C VAL A 260 5.83 -16.57 16.45
N GLU A 261 4.83 -17.41 16.59
CA GLU A 261 4.67 -18.61 15.75
C GLU A 261 4.14 -18.27 14.35
N PRO A 262 4.56 -19.00 13.30
CA PRO A 262 4.16 -18.70 11.91
C PRO A 262 2.65 -18.66 11.69
N HIS A 263 1.86 -19.45 12.41
CA HIS A 263 0.39 -19.47 12.28
C HIS A 263 -0.30 -18.20 12.77
N SER A 264 0.42 -17.33 13.46
CA SER A 264 -0.04 -16.00 13.91
C SER A 264 0.36 -14.87 12.96
N ILE A 265 1.05 -15.21 11.85
CA ILE A 265 1.57 -14.25 10.89
C ILE A 265 0.88 -14.46 9.54
N PHE A 266 0.25 -13.41 9.04
CA PHE A 266 -0.45 -13.38 7.76
C PHE A 266 0.23 -12.33 6.88
N ASN A 267 0.61 -12.69 5.67
CA ASN A 267 1.25 -11.75 4.76
C ASN A 267 0.69 -11.89 3.35
N ASP A 268 0.59 -10.75 2.68
CA ASP A 268 0.36 -10.68 1.25
C ASP A 268 1.69 -10.36 0.58
N ASP A 269 2.15 -11.30 -0.27
CA ASP A 269 3.36 -11.13 -1.06
C ASP A 269 2.96 -10.72 -2.46
N PHE A 270 3.32 -9.51 -2.85
CA PHE A 270 3.01 -8.98 -4.18
C PHE A 270 3.74 -9.70 -5.32
N GLY A 271 4.39 -10.83 -5.05
CA GLY A 271 5.05 -11.72 -6.01
C GLY A 271 5.83 -10.93 -7.07
N VAL A 272 7.12 -10.81 -6.89
CA VAL A 272 8.01 -10.21 -7.92
C VAL A 272 8.34 -11.26 -8.96
#